data_1aeb8f533c0f92af7fb103a52d1e3451
#
_entry.id   1aeb8f533c0f92af7fb103a52d1e3451
#
_cell.length_a   1.000
_cell.length_b   1.000
_cell.length_c   1.000
_cell.angle_alpha   90.00
_cell.angle_beta   90.00
_cell.angle_gamma   90.00
#
_symmetry.space_group_name_H-M   'P 1'
#
loop_
_entity.id
_entity.type
_entity.pdbx_description
1 polymer ?
#
loop_
_entity_poly.entity_id
_entity_poly.type
_entity_poly.pdbx_seq_one_letter_code
_entity_poly.pdbx_strand_id
1 'polypeptide(L)'
;MATSLAELTSEQLRAKALDWLRENLPDGWIEAVDCGEHERLDTLRATLDVADWLIRLGEAGYATPTWPAEYGAGLSLSPLQARQVGEVIDRYRVPRPWNILGIGMGGPTVIEWGTEEQKHRYLRGIATNQEIWCQLFSEPGAGSDVAGLSTSAVRDGDEWLVNGQKVWTTLGHVAHYGMLVARTDPEQPKHRGLSYFIVDMHAPGVDVRPLVQITGDAEFNEVFFTDARVPDSARLGPVGEGWRVALTTLMNERVSLSGAGSAGGEAVGGNSVANLIERHRPVADLRIRQRLAQAWIDGRLIRLNNQRAADKRRSGAEVGPEGSITKVQQAMYNQRLQKLAVDLEGPYGSAWEGAALARVDRSQTFEPAAGDAHLDIARGFLRAQANTIEGGTSDIMRNILGERVLGLPKEPDASRDLPWKDVPR
;
A
#
# COMPACT_ATOMS: atom_id res chain seq x y z
N MET A 1 -31.01 -0.75 -23.72
CA MET A 1 -30.26 -1.08 -22.50
C MET A 1 -28.79 -0.87 -22.80
N ALA A 2 -28.07 -0.06 -22.05
CA ALA A 2 -26.61 0.10 -22.26
C ALA A 2 -25.95 -1.22 -21.90
N THR A 3 -25.14 -1.77 -22.80
CA THR A 3 -24.35 -2.99 -22.56
C THR A 3 -23.47 -2.78 -21.35
N SER A 4 -23.53 -3.65 -20.35
CA SER A 4 -22.67 -3.59 -19.16
C SER A 4 -21.20 -3.65 -19.60
N LEU A 5 -20.33 -2.85 -18.97
CA LEU A 5 -18.88 -2.88 -19.25
C LEU A 5 -18.29 -4.28 -19.08
N ALA A 6 -18.84 -5.07 -18.15
CA ALA A 6 -18.41 -6.45 -17.91
C ALA A 6 -18.70 -7.41 -19.08
N GLU A 7 -19.59 -7.03 -20.00
CA GLU A 7 -19.95 -7.83 -21.21
C GLU A 7 -19.08 -7.50 -22.42
N LEU A 8 -18.26 -6.44 -22.34
CA LEU A 8 -17.41 -5.99 -23.43
C LEU A 8 -16.20 -6.92 -23.64
N THR A 9 -15.78 -7.04 -24.90
CA THR A 9 -14.52 -7.71 -25.23
C THR A 9 -13.32 -6.90 -24.74
N SER A 10 -12.16 -7.53 -24.64
CA SER A 10 -10.89 -6.87 -24.27
C SER A 10 -10.57 -5.66 -25.16
N GLU A 11 -10.82 -5.76 -26.45
CA GLU A 11 -10.58 -4.68 -27.41
C GLU A 11 -11.54 -3.50 -27.19
N GLN A 12 -12.82 -3.80 -26.98
CA GLN A 12 -13.83 -2.79 -26.70
C GLN A 12 -13.57 -2.06 -25.37
N LEU A 13 -13.12 -2.78 -24.33
CA LEU A 13 -12.74 -2.16 -23.03
C LEU A 13 -11.55 -1.22 -23.17
N ARG A 14 -10.52 -1.66 -23.90
CA ARG A 14 -9.33 -0.81 -24.17
C ARG A 14 -9.71 0.42 -24.98
N ALA A 15 -10.52 0.27 -26.02
CA ALA A 15 -10.98 1.39 -26.85
C ALA A 15 -11.77 2.39 -25.99
N LYS A 16 -12.71 1.91 -25.18
CA LYS A 16 -13.51 2.77 -24.30
C LYS A 16 -12.68 3.51 -23.26
N ALA A 17 -11.68 2.85 -22.66
CA ALA A 17 -10.76 3.51 -21.74
C ALA A 17 -9.92 4.58 -22.45
N LEU A 18 -9.45 4.33 -23.68
CA LEU A 18 -8.71 5.29 -24.46
C LEU A 18 -9.58 6.49 -24.90
N ASP A 19 -10.81 6.25 -25.31
CA ASP A 19 -11.73 7.32 -25.68
C ASP A 19 -12.04 8.22 -24.48
N TRP A 20 -12.27 7.62 -23.30
CA TRP A 20 -12.44 8.39 -22.07
C TRP A 20 -11.19 9.24 -21.75
N LEU A 21 -9.98 8.70 -21.93
CA LEU A 21 -8.74 9.46 -21.74
C LEU A 21 -8.66 10.65 -22.72
N ARG A 22 -9.03 10.47 -23.99
CA ARG A 22 -9.05 11.55 -24.98
C ARG A 22 -10.01 12.68 -24.62
N GLU A 23 -11.16 12.34 -24.05
CA GLU A 23 -12.18 13.31 -23.65
C GLU A 23 -11.82 14.06 -22.36
N ASN A 24 -10.95 13.48 -21.51
CA ASN A 24 -10.69 13.99 -20.17
C ASN A 24 -9.27 14.51 -19.93
N LEU A 25 -8.34 14.27 -20.83
CA LEU A 25 -6.96 14.79 -20.75
C LEU A 25 -6.82 16.08 -21.58
N PRO A 26 -5.81 16.91 -21.29
CA PRO A 26 -5.47 18.04 -22.14
C PRO A 26 -5.22 17.63 -23.60
N ASP A 27 -5.66 18.46 -24.56
CA ASP A 27 -5.48 18.24 -25.99
C ASP A 27 -4.00 17.96 -26.32
N GLY A 28 -3.74 16.91 -27.08
CA GLY A 28 -2.39 16.53 -27.50
C GLY A 28 -1.64 15.63 -26.54
N TRP A 29 -2.25 15.25 -25.39
CA TRP A 29 -1.60 14.34 -24.43
C TRP A 29 -1.33 12.95 -25.01
N ILE A 30 -2.34 12.35 -25.65
CA ILE A 30 -2.26 11.03 -26.26
C ILE A 30 -1.18 11.00 -27.35
N GLU A 31 -1.18 12.01 -28.21
CA GLU A 31 -0.22 12.17 -29.30
C GLU A 31 1.21 12.35 -28.76
N ALA A 32 1.39 13.18 -27.73
CA ALA A 32 2.69 13.39 -27.11
C ALA A 32 3.29 12.07 -26.56
N VAL A 33 2.45 11.22 -25.95
CA VAL A 33 2.90 9.90 -25.46
C VAL A 33 3.20 8.95 -26.63
N ASP A 34 2.32 8.87 -27.63
CA ASP A 34 2.47 7.96 -28.77
C ASP A 34 3.67 8.34 -29.65
N CYS A 35 4.01 9.64 -29.76
CA CYS A 35 5.18 10.12 -30.48
C CYS A 35 6.47 10.18 -29.63
N GLY A 36 6.40 9.94 -28.31
CA GLY A 36 7.56 10.01 -27.42
C GLY A 36 8.05 11.45 -27.14
N GLU A 37 7.16 12.44 -27.24
CA GLU A 37 7.46 13.87 -27.05
C GLU A 37 7.46 14.23 -25.55
N HIS A 38 8.54 13.89 -24.83
CA HIS A 38 8.61 14.02 -23.37
C HIS A 38 8.45 15.46 -22.88
N GLU A 39 9.13 16.44 -23.49
CA GLU A 39 9.03 17.86 -23.10
C GLU A 39 7.61 18.42 -23.27
N ARG A 40 6.94 18.02 -24.36
CA ARG A 40 5.54 18.40 -24.58
C ARG A 40 4.61 17.77 -23.53
N LEU A 41 4.83 16.51 -23.19
CA LEU A 41 4.06 15.83 -22.16
C LEU A 41 4.25 16.50 -20.79
N ASP A 42 5.47 16.89 -20.43
CA ASP A 42 5.75 17.59 -19.16
C ASP A 42 5.07 18.97 -19.12
N THR A 43 5.05 19.68 -20.25
CA THR A 43 4.28 20.94 -20.38
C THR A 43 2.78 20.71 -20.15
N LEU A 44 2.20 19.66 -20.78
CA LEU A 44 0.78 19.31 -20.61
C LEU A 44 0.45 18.88 -19.18
N ARG A 45 1.36 18.16 -18.53
CA ARG A 45 1.22 17.79 -17.12
C ARG A 45 1.10 18.98 -16.20
N ALA A 46 1.87 20.04 -16.45
CA ALA A 46 1.83 21.26 -15.67
C ALA A 46 0.49 22.02 -15.81
N THR A 47 -0.30 21.75 -16.86
CA THR A 47 -1.63 22.35 -17.06
C THR A 47 -2.77 21.54 -16.46
N LEU A 48 -2.51 20.28 -16.09
CA LEU A 48 -3.54 19.38 -15.55
C LEU A 48 -3.83 19.71 -14.09
N ASP A 49 -5.08 20.03 -13.75
CA ASP A 49 -5.53 20.01 -12.36
C ASP A 49 -5.60 18.56 -11.89
N VAL A 50 -4.58 18.14 -11.14
CA VAL A 50 -4.44 16.76 -10.68
C VAL A 50 -5.55 16.38 -9.71
N ALA A 51 -6.03 17.29 -8.87
CA ALA A 51 -7.10 17.02 -7.92
C ALA A 51 -8.42 16.73 -8.64
N ASP A 52 -8.80 17.60 -9.59
CA ASP A 52 -9.99 17.40 -10.43
C ASP A 52 -9.85 16.14 -11.30
N TRP A 53 -8.67 15.91 -11.87
CA TRP A 53 -8.37 14.67 -12.62
C TRP A 53 -8.63 13.41 -11.79
N LEU A 54 -8.13 13.34 -10.56
CA LEU A 54 -8.31 12.18 -9.69
C LEU A 54 -9.78 11.95 -9.31
N ILE A 55 -10.53 13.02 -9.09
CA ILE A 55 -11.97 12.94 -8.87
C ILE A 55 -12.66 12.31 -10.09
N ARG A 56 -12.44 12.85 -11.30
CA ARG A 56 -13.02 12.31 -12.54
C ARG A 56 -12.62 10.85 -12.80
N LEU A 57 -11.35 10.52 -12.58
CA LEU A 57 -10.83 9.15 -12.74
C LEU A 57 -11.54 8.18 -11.79
N GLY A 58 -11.76 8.59 -10.53
CA GLY A 58 -12.47 7.81 -9.51
C GLY A 58 -13.96 7.66 -9.84
N GLU A 59 -14.65 8.75 -10.19
CA GLU A 59 -16.07 8.74 -10.55
C GLU A 59 -16.35 7.90 -11.81
N ALA A 60 -15.43 7.93 -12.78
CA ALA A 60 -15.51 7.06 -13.94
C ALA A 60 -15.17 5.58 -13.62
N GLY A 61 -14.77 5.26 -12.39
CA GLY A 61 -14.45 3.91 -11.92
C GLY A 61 -13.10 3.37 -12.39
N TYR A 62 -12.30 4.17 -13.09
CA TYR A 62 -10.99 3.73 -13.60
C TYR A 62 -9.89 3.68 -12.53
N ALA A 63 -10.09 4.34 -11.40
CA ALA A 63 -9.18 4.21 -10.25
C ALA A 63 -9.30 2.83 -9.57
N THR A 64 -10.51 2.28 -9.54
CA THR A 64 -10.88 1.05 -8.81
C THR A 64 -11.77 0.14 -9.66
N PRO A 65 -11.32 -0.31 -10.84
CA PRO A 65 -12.19 -0.91 -11.85
C PRO A 65 -12.82 -2.26 -11.42
N THR A 66 -12.25 -2.93 -10.41
CA THR A 66 -12.83 -4.19 -9.87
C THR A 66 -13.89 -3.96 -8.81
N TRP A 67 -14.04 -2.73 -8.27
CA TRP A 67 -15.03 -2.46 -7.24
C TRP A 67 -16.44 -2.47 -7.79
N PRO A 68 -17.47 -2.75 -6.95
CA PRO A 68 -18.85 -2.73 -7.39
C PRO A 68 -19.27 -1.36 -7.92
N ALA A 69 -19.86 -1.33 -9.10
CA ALA A 69 -20.28 -0.09 -9.76
C ALA A 69 -21.44 0.62 -9.01
N GLU A 70 -22.24 -0.13 -8.26
CA GLU A 70 -23.41 0.35 -7.52
C GLU A 70 -23.07 1.40 -6.44
N TYR A 71 -21.82 1.40 -5.94
CA TYR A 71 -21.35 2.39 -4.96
C TYR A 71 -20.72 3.65 -5.61
N GLY A 72 -20.81 3.78 -6.93
CA GLY A 72 -20.33 4.96 -7.66
C GLY A 72 -18.81 5.13 -7.66
N ALA A 73 -18.08 4.03 -7.52
CA ALA A 73 -16.63 4.05 -7.37
C ALA A 73 -15.91 2.93 -8.14
N GLY A 74 -16.61 2.15 -8.95
CA GLY A 74 -16.03 1.02 -9.66
C GLY A 74 -16.76 0.69 -10.96
N LEU A 75 -16.29 -0.34 -11.64
CA LEU A 75 -16.84 -0.81 -12.92
C LEU A 75 -17.32 -2.27 -12.87
N SER A 76 -17.24 -2.92 -11.71
CA SER A 76 -17.55 -4.36 -11.52
C SER A 76 -16.80 -5.27 -12.52
N LEU A 77 -15.60 -4.88 -12.94
CA LEU A 77 -14.80 -5.66 -13.89
C LEU A 77 -14.12 -6.84 -13.20
N SER A 78 -13.99 -7.93 -13.93
CA SER A 78 -13.12 -9.04 -13.50
C SER A 78 -11.66 -8.56 -13.40
N PRO A 79 -10.80 -9.23 -12.61
CA PRO A 79 -9.38 -8.88 -12.51
C PRO A 79 -8.64 -8.83 -13.86
N LEU A 80 -9.03 -9.69 -14.82
CA LEU A 80 -8.46 -9.69 -16.16
C LEU A 80 -8.85 -8.44 -16.95
N GLN A 81 -10.12 -8.06 -16.91
CA GLN A 81 -10.65 -6.88 -17.58
C GLN A 81 -10.08 -5.60 -16.96
N ALA A 82 -10.02 -5.53 -15.63
CA ALA A 82 -9.42 -4.40 -14.90
C ALA A 82 -7.95 -4.21 -15.26
N ARG A 83 -7.19 -5.29 -15.44
CA ARG A 83 -5.82 -5.23 -15.92
C ARG A 83 -5.71 -4.62 -17.31
N GLN A 84 -6.60 -5.00 -18.24
CA GLN A 84 -6.59 -4.48 -19.61
C GLN A 84 -6.87 -2.98 -19.66
N VAL A 85 -7.79 -2.52 -18.82
CA VAL A 85 -8.03 -1.09 -18.62
C VAL A 85 -6.81 -0.42 -17.99
N GLY A 86 -6.25 -1.01 -16.96
CA GLY A 86 -5.04 -0.52 -16.28
C GLY A 86 -3.85 -0.36 -17.23
N GLU A 87 -3.63 -1.32 -18.16
CA GLU A 87 -2.58 -1.26 -19.17
C GLU A 87 -2.72 -0.02 -20.09
N VAL A 88 -3.96 0.38 -20.44
CA VAL A 88 -4.22 1.59 -21.20
C VAL A 88 -3.88 2.84 -20.38
N ILE A 89 -4.39 2.90 -19.15
CA ILE A 89 -4.14 4.04 -18.26
C ILE A 89 -2.63 4.21 -17.99
N ASP A 90 -1.90 3.12 -17.74
CA ASP A 90 -0.44 3.13 -17.48
C ASP A 90 0.36 3.57 -18.70
N ARG A 91 -0.05 3.13 -19.91
CA ARG A 91 0.59 3.53 -21.17
C ARG A 91 0.64 5.05 -21.33
N TYR A 92 -0.46 5.73 -21.00
CA TYR A 92 -0.56 7.18 -21.18
C TYR A 92 -0.04 8.00 -20.00
N ARG A 93 0.61 7.37 -19.00
CA ARG A 93 1.36 8.02 -17.92
C ARG A 93 0.56 9.09 -17.17
N VAL A 94 -0.73 8.86 -17.00
CA VAL A 94 -1.61 9.79 -16.27
C VAL A 94 -1.38 9.72 -14.76
N PRO A 95 -1.63 10.79 -14.00
CA PRO A 95 -1.57 10.76 -12.56
C PRO A 95 -2.49 9.68 -11.97
N ARG A 96 -1.96 8.95 -10.98
CA ARG A 96 -2.68 7.89 -10.26
C ARG A 96 -3.05 8.36 -8.85
N PRO A 97 -4.14 7.85 -8.27
CA PRO A 97 -4.44 8.14 -6.87
C PRO A 97 -3.29 7.72 -5.97
N TRP A 98 -2.93 8.61 -5.05
CA TRP A 98 -1.90 8.32 -4.03
C TRP A 98 -2.50 7.79 -2.72
N ASN A 99 -3.82 7.66 -2.63
CA ASN A 99 -4.55 7.00 -1.54
C ASN A 99 -4.37 5.47 -1.57
N ILE A 100 -3.12 5.03 -1.56
CA ILE A 100 -2.77 3.61 -1.76
C ILE A 100 -3.34 2.72 -0.64
N LEU A 101 -3.40 3.22 0.60
CA LEU A 101 -3.95 2.49 1.74
C LEU A 101 -5.47 2.43 1.66
N GLY A 102 -6.12 3.53 1.28
CA GLY A 102 -7.57 3.54 1.06
C GLY A 102 -7.98 2.60 -0.06
N ILE A 103 -7.36 2.71 -1.25
CA ILE A 103 -7.71 1.90 -2.42
C ILE A 103 -7.27 0.44 -2.26
N GLY A 104 -6.06 0.21 -1.76
CA GLY A 104 -5.49 -1.13 -1.67
C GLY A 104 -5.95 -1.95 -0.47
N MET A 105 -6.43 -1.31 0.58
CA MET A 105 -6.73 -1.96 1.86
C MET A 105 -8.10 -1.55 2.42
N GLY A 106 -8.35 -0.26 2.62
CA GLY A 106 -9.58 0.25 3.25
C GLY A 106 -10.83 -0.10 2.45
N GLY A 107 -10.85 0.25 1.16
CA GLY A 107 -11.99 -0.02 0.29
C GLY A 107 -12.35 -1.49 0.18
N PRO A 108 -11.40 -2.40 -0.12
CA PRO A 108 -11.66 -3.84 -0.11
C PRO A 108 -12.20 -4.35 1.23
N THR A 109 -11.71 -3.81 2.36
CA THR A 109 -12.20 -4.19 3.69
C THR A 109 -13.64 -3.69 3.91
N VAL A 110 -13.95 -2.46 3.50
CA VAL A 110 -15.31 -1.90 3.56
C VAL A 110 -16.27 -2.68 2.65
N ILE A 111 -15.83 -3.07 1.44
CA ILE A 111 -16.65 -3.89 0.52
C ILE A 111 -17.03 -5.23 1.15
N GLU A 112 -16.10 -5.89 1.85
CA GLU A 112 -16.33 -7.21 2.45
C GLU A 112 -17.12 -7.16 3.76
N TRP A 113 -16.83 -6.18 4.63
CA TRP A 113 -17.34 -6.15 6.02
C TRP A 113 -18.29 -5.01 6.32
N GLY A 114 -18.40 -4.01 5.47
CA GLY A 114 -19.22 -2.83 5.68
C GLY A 114 -20.70 -3.09 5.49
N THR A 115 -21.53 -2.34 6.21
CA THR A 115 -22.96 -2.22 5.90
C THR A 115 -23.16 -1.47 4.57
N GLU A 116 -24.34 -1.56 4.00
CA GLU A 116 -24.65 -0.83 2.75
C GLU A 116 -24.45 0.68 2.90
N GLU A 117 -24.84 1.23 4.06
CA GLU A 117 -24.65 2.64 4.38
C GLU A 117 -23.15 3.01 4.42
N GLN A 118 -22.31 2.15 5.03
CA GLN A 118 -20.86 2.36 5.07
C GLN A 118 -20.23 2.28 3.68
N LYS A 119 -20.64 1.33 2.84
CA LYS A 119 -20.16 1.21 1.46
C LYS A 119 -20.47 2.45 0.64
N HIS A 120 -21.73 2.92 0.68
CA HIS A 120 -22.13 4.15 0.01
C HIS A 120 -21.42 5.39 0.55
N ARG A 121 -21.17 5.43 1.88
CA ARG A 121 -20.52 6.57 2.54
C ARG A 121 -19.04 6.70 2.17
N TYR A 122 -18.30 5.60 2.12
CA TYR A 122 -16.83 5.68 2.09
C TYR A 122 -16.21 5.37 0.73
N LEU A 123 -16.77 4.44 -0.06
CA LEU A 123 -16.08 3.93 -1.24
C LEU A 123 -15.80 5.00 -2.30
N ARG A 124 -16.76 5.89 -2.55
CA ARG A 124 -16.58 6.99 -3.52
C ARG A 124 -15.47 7.95 -3.08
N GLY A 125 -15.46 8.38 -1.82
CA GLY A 125 -14.42 9.28 -1.28
C GLY A 125 -13.01 8.68 -1.38
N ILE A 126 -12.87 7.37 -1.16
CA ILE A 126 -11.62 6.64 -1.32
C ILE A 126 -11.18 6.64 -2.80
N ALA A 127 -12.07 6.24 -3.71
CA ALA A 127 -11.75 6.07 -5.14
C ALA A 127 -11.42 7.39 -5.84
N THR A 128 -12.05 8.49 -5.43
CA THR A 128 -11.83 9.85 -5.96
C THR A 128 -10.62 10.56 -5.34
N ASN A 129 -9.90 9.90 -4.43
CA ASN A 129 -8.78 10.49 -3.68
C ASN A 129 -9.17 11.72 -2.82
N GLN A 130 -10.47 11.94 -2.57
CA GLN A 130 -10.96 13.02 -1.73
C GLN A 130 -10.87 12.68 -0.24
N GLU A 131 -10.90 11.40 0.11
CA GLU A 131 -10.77 10.91 1.48
C GLU A 131 -9.58 9.96 1.58
N ILE A 132 -8.47 10.47 2.11
CA ILE A 132 -7.25 9.71 2.32
C ILE A 132 -7.40 8.86 3.58
N TRP A 133 -6.95 7.62 3.51
CA TRP A 133 -7.04 6.66 4.59
C TRP A 133 -5.68 6.22 5.09
N CYS A 134 -5.57 5.98 6.41
CA CYS A 134 -4.38 5.40 7.03
C CYS A 134 -4.70 4.13 7.81
N GLN A 135 -3.67 3.38 8.21
CA GLN A 135 -3.78 2.14 8.96
C GLN A 135 -3.30 2.35 10.41
N LEU A 136 -4.15 2.05 11.39
CA LEU A 136 -3.93 2.24 12.82
C LEU A 136 -3.85 0.88 13.54
N PHE A 137 -2.82 0.08 13.19
CA PHE A 137 -2.66 -1.27 13.71
C PHE A 137 -1.54 -1.37 14.74
N SER A 138 -0.31 -1.11 14.32
CA SER A 138 0.88 -1.28 15.15
C SER A 138 0.92 -0.34 16.35
N GLU A 139 1.48 -0.83 17.45
CA GLU A 139 1.75 -0.07 18.67
C GLU A 139 3.23 -0.21 19.05
N PRO A 140 3.78 0.65 19.91
CA PRO A 140 5.16 0.51 20.37
C PRO A 140 5.48 -0.88 20.95
N GLY A 141 4.51 -1.53 21.60
CA GLY A 141 4.63 -2.89 22.17
C GLY A 141 4.03 -4.00 21.30
N ALA A 142 3.41 -3.70 20.15
CA ALA A 142 2.69 -4.69 19.33
C ALA A 142 2.89 -4.41 17.83
N GLY A 143 3.99 -4.91 17.28
CA GLY A 143 4.31 -4.86 15.85
C GLY A 143 3.97 -6.17 15.15
N SER A 144 4.86 -7.16 15.16
CA SER A 144 4.61 -8.48 14.56
C SER A 144 3.45 -9.23 15.24
N ASP A 145 3.29 -9.10 16.55
CA ASP A 145 2.13 -9.59 17.29
C ASP A 145 1.07 -8.49 17.44
N VAL A 146 0.50 -8.07 16.30
CA VAL A 146 -0.57 -7.05 16.27
C VAL A 146 -1.75 -7.43 17.18
N ALA A 147 -2.07 -8.71 17.31
CA ALA A 147 -3.15 -9.16 18.19
C ALA A 147 -2.87 -8.90 19.67
N GLY A 148 -1.61 -8.64 20.06
CA GLY A 148 -1.20 -8.25 21.41
C GLY A 148 -1.48 -6.78 21.74
N LEU A 149 -2.02 -5.99 20.83
CA LEU A 149 -2.29 -4.56 21.00
C LEU A 149 -3.06 -4.19 22.27
N SER A 150 -2.78 -2.98 22.79
CA SER A 150 -3.31 -2.45 24.06
C SER A 150 -4.29 -1.30 23.90
N THR A 151 -4.32 -0.62 22.74
CA THR A 151 -5.32 0.45 22.49
C THR A 151 -6.71 -0.10 22.79
N SER A 152 -7.41 0.50 23.74
CA SER A 152 -8.71 0.06 24.20
C SER A 152 -9.85 0.84 23.54
N ALA A 153 -10.99 0.20 23.38
CA ALA A 153 -12.25 0.83 23.02
C ALA A 153 -13.34 0.35 23.98
N VAL A 154 -13.80 1.24 24.84
CA VAL A 154 -14.83 0.95 25.87
C VAL A 154 -16.15 1.54 25.40
N ARG A 155 -17.20 0.72 25.45
CA ARG A 155 -18.54 1.14 25.00
C ARG A 155 -19.15 2.16 25.97
N ASP A 156 -19.65 3.25 25.42
CA ASP A 156 -20.38 4.32 26.13
C ASP A 156 -21.64 4.68 25.33
N GLY A 157 -22.74 3.97 25.64
CA GLY A 157 -24.00 4.11 24.89
C GLY A 157 -23.90 3.60 23.46
N ASP A 158 -24.05 4.47 22.49
CA ASP A 158 -23.95 4.22 21.05
C ASP A 158 -22.58 4.65 20.46
N GLU A 159 -21.62 4.97 21.33
CA GLU A 159 -20.26 5.33 20.98
C GLU A 159 -19.23 4.44 21.70
N TRP A 160 -17.98 4.56 21.30
CA TRP A 160 -16.82 3.92 21.90
C TRP A 160 -15.81 4.98 22.31
N LEU A 161 -15.33 4.90 23.55
CA LEU A 161 -14.22 5.71 24.05
C LEU A 161 -12.91 4.98 23.76
N VAL A 162 -12.09 5.56 22.89
CA VAL A 162 -10.82 4.99 22.46
C VAL A 162 -9.68 5.66 23.20
N ASN A 163 -8.80 4.84 23.79
CA ASN A 163 -7.59 5.27 24.48
C ASN A 163 -6.40 4.39 24.09
N GLY A 164 -5.27 5.00 23.77
CA GLY A 164 -4.05 4.29 23.42
C GLY A 164 -3.12 5.04 22.47
N GLN A 165 -2.18 4.31 21.88
CA GLN A 165 -1.19 4.86 20.95
C GLN A 165 -0.97 3.90 19.79
N LYS A 166 -0.97 4.43 18.59
CA LYS A 166 -0.56 3.74 17.36
C LYS A 166 0.74 4.34 16.82
N VAL A 167 1.53 3.51 16.14
CA VAL A 167 2.84 3.92 15.60
C VAL A 167 3.03 3.36 14.19
N TRP A 168 3.93 3.96 13.43
CA TRP A 168 4.22 3.62 12.03
C TRP A 168 3.02 3.82 11.12
N THR A 169 2.17 4.79 11.44
CA THR A 169 0.97 5.13 10.67
C THR A 169 1.37 5.93 9.43
N THR A 170 1.42 5.24 8.27
CA THR A 170 1.71 5.88 6.99
C THR A 170 0.64 6.89 6.64
N LEU A 171 1.04 8.11 6.24
CA LEU A 171 0.15 9.20 5.84
C LEU A 171 -0.84 9.67 6.91
N GLY A 172 -0.64 9.33 8.20
CA GLY A 172 -1.55 9.71 9.28
C GLY A 172 -1.81 11.21 9.36
N HIS A 173 -0.82 12.04 9.05
CA HIS A 173 -0.90 13.51 9.11
C HIS A 173 -1.76 14.16 8.00
N VAL A 174 -2.08 13.43 6.94
CA VAL A 174 -2.94 13.87 5.83
C VAL A 174 -4.20 13.01 5.70
N ALA A 175 -4.34 11.97 6.52
CA ALA A 175 -5.47 11.06 6.45
C ALA A 175 -6.74 11.71 7.01
N HIS A 176 -7.86 11.46 6.35
CA HIS A 176 -9.20 11.81 6.81
C HIS A 176 -9.74 10.73 7.73
N TYR A 177 -9.48 9.46 7.38
CA TYR A 177 -9.96 8.30 8.14
C TYR A 177 -8.84 7.31 8.43
N GLY A 178 -8.94 6.67 9.60
CA GLY A 178 -8.03 5.62 10.06
C GLY A 178 -8.75 4.28 10.23
N MET A 179 -8.11 3.22 9.74
CA MET A 179 -8.51 1.83 9.95
C MET A 179 -7.99 1.36 11.31
N LEU A 180 -8.79 1.45 12.36
CA LEU A 180 -8.37 1.18 13.73
C LEU A 180 -8.74 -0.24 14.17
N VAL A 181 -7.77 -1.00 14.68
CA VAL A 181 -8.02 -2.19 15.50
C VAL A 181 -7.79 -1.83 16.97
N ALA A 182 -8.79 -2.11 17.81
CA ALA A 182 -8.72 -1.80 19.23
C ALA A 182 -9.27 -2.97 20.07
N ARG A 183 -8.86 -3.02 21.36
CA ARG A 183 -9.28 -4.02 22.34
C ARG A 183 -10.62 -3.62 22.95
N THR A 184 -11.66 -4.39 22.66
CA THR A 184 -13.01 -4.19 23.22
C THR A 184 -13.32 -5.15 24.37
N ASP A 185 -12.61 -6.29 24.46
CA ASP A 185 -12.78 -7.25 25.56
C ASP A 185 -11.44 -7.85 25.97
N PRO A 186 -10.86 -7.44 27.12
CA PRO A 186 -9.59 -7.99 27.63
C PRO A 186 -9.74 -9.36 28.29
N GLU A 187 -10.97 -9.82 28.57
CA GLU A 187 -11.26 -11.13 29.17
C GLU A 187 -11.19 -12.27 28.14
N GLN A 188 -11.22 -11.92 26.84
CA GLN A 188 -11.09 -12.89 25.76
C GLN A 188 -9.62 -13.15 25.40
N PRO A 189 -9.30 -14.30 24.81
CA PRO A 189 -8.01 -14.50 24.15
C PRO A 189 -7.69 -13.42 23.15
N LYS A 190 -6.39 -13.09 22.98
CA LYS A 190 -5.92 -11.89 22.26
C LYS A 190 -6.58 -11.63 20.90
N HIS A 191 -6.91 -12.68 20.15
CA HIS A 191 -7.53 -12.55 18.83
C HIS A 191 -9.05 -12.36 18.85
N ARG A 192 -9.72 -12.70 19.95
CA ARG A 192 -11.20 -12.64 20.06
C ARG A 192 -11.71 -11.39 20.75
N GLY A 193 -10.86 -10.68 21.45
CA GLY A 193 -11.21 -9.46 22.18
C GLY A 193 -11.01 -8.16 21.37
N LEU A 194 -10.93 -8.23 20.05
CA LEU A 194 -10.64 -7.09 19.16
C LEU A 194 -11.86 -6.70 18.34
N SER A 195 -12.05 -5.39 18.13
CA SER A 195 -13.01 -4.84 17.17
C SER A 195 -12.32 -3.88 16.21
N TYR A 196 -12.97 -3.62 15.08
CA TYR A 196 -12.42 -2.79 14.01
C TYR A 196 -13.30 -1.57 13.80
N PHE A 197 -12.69 -0.39 13.66
CA PHE A 197 -13.38 0.88 13.55
C PHE A 197 -12.83 1.74 12.42
N ILE A 198 -13.67 2.54 11.81
CA ILE A 198 -13.30 3.64 10.93
C ILE A 198 -13.29 4.90 11.79
N VAL A 199 -12.11 5.49 12.00
CA VAL A 199 -11.94 6.65 12.88
C VAL A 199 -11.72 7.90 12.05
N ASP A 200 -12.45 8.98 12.38
CA ASP A 200 -12.14 10.31 11.87
C ASP A 200 -10.83 10.81 12.51
N MET A 201 -9.82 11.03 11.67
CA MET A 201 -8.48 11.45 12.12
C MET A 201 -8.43 12.88 12.66
N HIS A 202 -9.50 13.66 12.46
CA HIS A 202 -9.66 15.04 12.95
C HIS A 202 -10.58 15.13 14.16
N ALA A 203 -11.08 13.99 14.65
CA ALA A 203 -11.98 13.96 15.81
C ALA A 203 -11.26 14.45 17.08
N PRO A 204 -11.99 15.10 18.02
CA PRO A 204 -11.44 15.44 19.34
C PRO A 204 -10.87 14.19 20.03
N GLY A 205 -9.68 14.34 20.63
CA GLY A 205 -8.98 13.24 21.29
C GLY A 205 -8.07 12.42 20.38
N VAL A 206 -7.99 12.73 19.08
CA VAL A 206 -7.01 12.15 18.14
C VAL A 206 -5.87 13.16 17.93
N ASP A 207 -4.65 12.77 18.28
CA ASP A 207 -3.44 13.60 18.12
C ASP A 207 -2.40 12.88 17.25
N VAL A 208 -2.09 13.46 16.09
CA VAL A 208 -1.20 12.87 15.09
C VAL A 208 0.14 13.58 15.12
N ARG A 209 1.22 12.81 15.33
CA ARG A 209 2.59 13.33 15.42
C ARG A 209 3.50 12.68 14.40
N PRO A 210 4.04 13.43 13.44
CA PRO A 210 4.98 12.90 12.46
C PRO A 210 6.25 12.34 13.11
N LEU A 211 6.70 11.18 12.62
CA LEU A 211 7.97 10.54 12.98
C LEU A 211 9.03 10.84 11.93
N VAL A 212 10.08 11.54 12.32
CA VAL A 212 11.22 11.79 11.42
C VAL A 212 12.05 10.52 11.32
N GLN A 213 12.15 9.98 10.11
CA GLN A 213 12.93 8.80 9.79
C GLN A 213 14.41 9.13 9.58
N ILE A 214 15.27 8.11 9.54
CA ILE A 214 16.70 8.26 9.23
C ILE A 214 16.95 8.90 7.85
N THR A 215 15.96 8.81 6.94
CA THR A 215 15.98 9.44 5.61
C THR A 215 15.69 10.94 5.65
N GLY A 216 15.29 11.49 6.78
CA GLY A 216 14.78 12.86 6.91
C GLY A 216 13.29 13.02 6.57
N ASP A 217 12.65 11.99 6.01
CA ASP A 217 11.21 11.98 5.75
C ASP A 217 10.38 11.83 7.02
N ALA A 218 9.11 12.21 6.96
CA ALA A 218 8.14 12.03 8.03
C ALA A 218 6.81 11.45 7.49
N GLU A 219 6.89 10.42 6.65
CA GLU A 219 5.72 9.74 6.10
C GLU A 219 4.98 8.91 7.14
N PHE A 220 5.68 8.47 8.20
CA PHE A 220 5.09 7.73 9.32
C PHE A 220 4.73 8.66 10.47
N ASN A 221 3.75 8.24 11.25
CA ASN A 221 3.25 9.01 12.37
C ASN A 221 3.03 8.13 13.61
N GLU A 222 3.10 8.75 14.77
CA GLU A 222 2.45 8.28 16.00
C GLU A 222 1.05 8.90 16.04
N VAL A 223 0.09 8.13 16.53
CA VAL A 223 -1.29 8.59 16.72
C VAL A 223 -1.72 8.26 18.13
N PHE A 224 -2.04 9.28 18.90
CA PHE A 224 -2.49 9.15 20.29
C PHE A 224 -4.00 9.33 20.35
N PHE A 225 -4.64 8.45 21.11
CA PHE A 225 -6.06 8.53 21.42
C PHE A 225 -6.23 8.82 22.90
N THR A 226 -6.95 9.91 23.22
CA THR A 226 -7.28 10.31 24.58
C THR A 226 -8.78 10.59 24.62
N ASP A 227 -9.52 9.63 25.14
CA ASP A 227 -11.00 9.64 25.17
C ASP A 227 -11.63 10.01 23.82
N ALA A 228 -11.01 9.55 22.73
CA ALA A 228 -11.53 9.79 21.39
C ALA A 228 -12.84 9.03 21.19
N ARG A 229 -13.90 9.75 20.79
CA ARG A 229 -15.24 9.17 20.60
C ARG A 229 -15.42 8.67 19.18
N VAL A 230 -15.80 7.39 19.05
CA VAL A 230 -16.06 6.73 17.78
C VAL A 230 -17.47 6.16 17.81
N PRO A 231 -18.38 6.59 16.90
CA PRO A 231 -19.75 6.06 16.85
C PRO A 231 -19.78 4.56 16.58
N ASP A 232 -20.74 3.81 17.16
CA ASP A 232 -20.87 2.37 16.85
C ASP A 232 -21.21 2.13 15.38
N SER A 233 -21.81 3.09 14.70
CA SER A 233 -22.07 3.07 13.25
C SER A 233 -20.77 3.10 12.41
N ALA A 234 -19.63 3.50 12.98
CA ALA A 234 -18.31 3.49 12.35
C ALA A 234 -17.54 2.18 12.64
N ARG A 235 -18.11 1.26 13.40
CA ARG A 235 -17.56 -0.08 13.62
C ARG A 235 -17.75 -0.94 12.37
N LEU A 236 -16.68 -1.57 11.92
CA LEU A 236 -16.66 -2.43 10.74
C LEU A 236 -16.70 -3.91 11.19
N GLY A 237 -17.77 -4.61 10.82
CA GLY A 237 -18.02 -5.97 11.26
C GLY A 237 -18.53 -6.10 12.73
N PRO A 238 -18.80 -7.33 13.23
CA PRO A 238 -19.30 -7.55 14.58
C PRO A 238 -18.28 -7.23 15.69
N VAL A 239 -18.76 -6.90 16.89
CA VAL A 239 -17.91 -6.76 18.10
C VAL A 239 -17.19 -8.09 18.38
N GLY A 240 -15.90 -8.01 18.69
CA GLY A 240 -15.06 -9.19 18.94
C GLY A 240 -14.49 -9.87 17.67
N GLU A 241 -14.98 -9.51 16.49
CA GLU A 241 -14.53 -10.07 15.19
C GLU A 241 -13.48 -9.20 14.48
N GLY A 242 -12.98 -8.15 15.13
CA GLY A 242 -12.04 -7.19 14.53
C GLY A 242 -10.76 -7.82 14.01
N TRP A 243 -10.32 -8.95 14.58
CA TRP A 243 -9.18 -9.70 14.05
C TRP A 243 -9.45 -10.29 12.66
N ARG A 244 -10.66 -10.79 12.41
CA ARG A 244 -11.04 -11.30 11.10
C ARG A 244 -11.08 -10.19 10.06
N VAL A 245 -11.64 -9.03 10.44
CA VAL A 245 -11.63 -7.83 9.60
C VAL A 245 -10.20 -7.38 9.29
N ALA A 246 -9.33 -7.33 10.32
CA ALA A 246 -7.91 -6.99 10.16
C ALA A 246 -7.17 -7.96 9.24
N LEU A 247 -7.49 -9.26 9.27
CA LEU A 247 -6.90 -10.23 8.34
C LEU A 247 -7.25 -9.94 6.89
N THR A 248 -8.49 -9.51 6.59
CA THR A 248 -8.88 -9.05 5.23
C THR A 248 -8.01 -7.86 4.80
N THR A 249 -7.83 -6.86 5.67
CA THR A 249 -6.97 -5.71 5.40
C THR A 249 -5.52 -6.13 5.12
N LEU A 250 -4.94 -6.99 5.98
CA LEU A 250 -3.57 -7.49 5.85
C LEU A 250 -3.35 -8.39 4.60
N MET A 251 -4.38 -9.13 4.18
CA MET A 251 -4.32 -9.91 2.94
C MET A 251 -4.28 -8.99 1.71
N ASN A 252 -5.08 -7.95 1.69
CA ASN A 252 -5.09 -6.95 0.63
C ASN A 252 -3.79 -6.13 0.61
N GLU A 253 -3.20 -5.80 1.77
CA GLU A 253 -1.89 -5.18 1.89
C GLU A 253 -0.81 -6.00 1.16
N ARG A 254 -0.75 -7.31 1.38
CA ARG A 254 0.22 -8.20 0.72
C ARG A 254 0.05 -8.22 -0.79
N VAL A 255 -1.18 -8.18 -1.28
CA VAL A 255 -1.47 -8.11 -2.73
C VAL A 255 -1.00 -6.77 -3.29
N SER A 256 -1.28 -5.67 -2.61
CA SER A 256 -0.90 -4.32 -3.00
C SER A 256 0.63 -4.14 -3.02
N LEU A 257 1.32 -4.58 -1.94
CA LEU A 257 2.79 -4.47 -1.81
C LEU A 257 3.55 -5.47 -2.68
N SER A 258 2.95 -6.60 -3.09
CA SER A 258 3.62 -7.60 -3.94
C SER A 258 3.83 -7.15 -5.38
N GLY A 259 3.45 -5.91 -5.74
CA GLY A 259 3.59 -5.39 -7.10
C GLY A 259 2.71 -6.12 -8.13
N ALA A 260 1.66 -6.80 -7.69
CA ALA A 260 0.71 -7.44 -8.60
C ALA A 260 -0.01 -6.44 -9.51
N GLY A 261 0.10 -5.14 -9.21
CA GLY A 261 -0.39 -4.03 -10.03
C GLY A 261 0.70 -3.26 -10.79
N SER A 262 1.99 -3.43 -10.43
CA SER A 262 3.09 -2.79 -11.16
C SER A 262 3.79 -3.82 -12.04
N ALA A 263 3.93 -3.52 -13.32
CA ALA A 263 4.51 -4.38 -14.36
C ALA A 263 6.04 -4.54 -14.27
N GLY A 264 6.62 -4.49 -13.07
CA GLY A 264 8.06 -4.67 -12.93
C GLY A 264 8.46 -4.93 -11.50
N GLY A 265 9.20 -5.98 -11.26
CA GLY A 265 9.98 -6.18 -10.02
C GLY A 265 11.12 -5.15 -9.92
N GLU A 266 10.83 -3.89 -10.27
CA GLU A 266 11.75 -2.78 -10.07
C GLU A 266 11.74 -2.39 -8.61
N ALA A 267 12.93 -2.20 -8.08
CA ALA A 267 13.12 -1.91 -6.67
C ALA A 267 12.37 -0.65 -6.26
N VAL A 268 11.68 -0.71 -5.14
CA VAL A 268 11.18 0.48 -4.47
C VAL A 268 12.39 1.38 -4.21
N GLY A 269 12.40 2.57 -4.79
CA GLY A 269 13.54 3.47 -4.68
C GLY A 269 14.24 3.77 -6.01
N GLY A 270 13.65 3.42 -7.19
CA GLY A 270 14.07 3.86 -8.53
C GLY A 270 15.38 3.33 -9.09
N ASN A 271 16.21 2.64 -8.31
CA ASN A 271 17.39 2.00 -8.82
C ASN A 271 17.05 0.64 -9.42
N SER A 272 17.09 0.50 -10.73
CA SER A 272 17.08 -0.78 -11.41
C SER A 272 18.50 -1.24 -11.75
N VAL A 273 18.68 -2.54 -11.94
CA VAL A 273 19.99 -3.07 -12.42
C VAL A 273 20.38 -2.43 -13.74
N ALA A 274 19.40 -2.18 -14.64
CA ALA A 274 19.63 -1.53 -15.92
C ALA A 274 20.16 -0.11 -15.74
N ASN A 275 19.52 0.70 -14.91
CA ASN A 275 19.93 2.06 -14.61
C ASN A 275 21.34 2.11 -13.97
N LEU A 276 21.63 1.19 -13.05
CA LEU A 276 22.95 1.10 -12.42
C LEU A 276 24.03 0.74 -13.45
N ILE A 277 23.77 -0.19 -14.38
CA ILE A 277 24.69 -0.52 -15.45
C ILE A 277 24.90 0.69 -16.38
N GLU A 278 23.86 1.37 -16.76
CA GLU A 278 23.92 2.53 -17.68
C GLU A 278 24.72 3.68 -17.05
N ARG A 279 24.45 4.00 -15.80
CA ARG A 279 25.12 5.09 -15.05
C ARG A 279 26.61 4.84 -14.85
N HIS A 280 27.01 3.58 -14.64
CA HIS A 280 28.39 3.24 -14.25
C HIS A 280 29.20 2.53 -15.35
N ARG A 281 28.80 2.64 -16.62
CA ARG A 281 29.58 2.04 -17.74
C ARG A 281 30.88 2.80 -18.01
N PRO A 282 32.01 2.06 -18.28
CA PRO A 282 32.16 0.61 -18.19
C PRO A 282 32.45 0.15 -16.75
N VAL A 283 31.76 -0.90 -16.28
CA VAL A 283 32.05 -1.51 -14.97
C VAL A 283 33.32 -2.39 -15.10
N ALA A 284 34.44 -1.90 -14.59
CA ALA A 284 35.74 -2.59 -14.71
C ALA A 284 35.93 -3.72 -13.67
N ASP A 285 35.45 -3.54 -12.43
CA ASP A 285 35.60 -4.53 -11.35
C ASP A 285 34.71 -5.77 -11.63
N LEU A 286 35.37 -6.91 -11.79
CA LEU A 286 34.71 -8.19 -12.05
C LEU A 286 33.78 -8.62 -10.90
N ARG A 287 34.08 -8.27 -9.65
CA ARG A 287 33.22 -8.58 -8.49
C ARG A 287 31.93 -7.79 -8.54
N ILE A 288 31.99 -6.53 -8.92
CA ILE A 288 30.82 -5.69 -9.12
C ILE A 288 29.96 -6.24 -10.26
N ARG A 289 30.58 -6.64 -11.39
CA ARG A 289 29.84 -7.27 -12.50
C ARG A 289 29.14 -8.55 -12.08
N GLN A 290 29.74 -9.39 -11.24
CA GLN A 290 29.06 -10.58 -10.70
C GLN A 290 27.88 -10.22 -9.81
N ARG A 291 27.99 -9.19 -8.98
CA ARG A 291 26.90 -8.71 -8.13
C ARG A 291 25.75 -8.12 -8.96
N LEU A 292 26.04 -7.40 -10.03
CA LEU A 292 25.02 -6.90 -10.97
C LEU A 292 24.31 -8.06 -11.68
N ALA A 293 25.05 -9.08 -12.13
CA ALA A 293 24.47 -10.27 -12.72
C ALA A 293 23.57 -11.03 -11.73
N GLN A 294 24.01 -11.18 -10.48
CA GLN A 294 23.19 -11.80 -9.42
C GLN A 294 21.92 -10.99 -9.13
N ALA A 295 22.02 -9.66 -9.03
CA ALA A 295 20.86 -8.80 -8.84
C ALA A 295 19.87 -8.92 -10.02
N TRP A 296 20.37 -9.02 -11.26
CA TRP A 296 19.51 -9.25 -12.42
C TRP A 296 18.79 -10.61 -12.33
N ILE A 297 19.50 -11.68 -11.94
CA ILE A 297 18.92 -13.01 -11.74
C ILE A 297 17.84 -12.97 -10.66
N ASP A 298 18.14 -12.37 -9.50
CA ASP A 298 17.20 -12.26 -8.38
C ASP A 298 15.92 -11.52 -8.79
N GLY A 299 16.05 -10.40 -9.48
CA GLY A 299 14.91 -9.66 -10.02
C GLY A 299 14.09 -10.46 -11.04
N ARG A 300 14.78 -11.29 -11.86
CA ARG A 300 14.11 -12.20 -12.81
C ARG A 300 13.32 -13.30 -12.10
N LEU A 301 13.88 -13.88 -11.03
CA LEU A 301 13.22 -14.92 -10.23
C LEU A 301 11.96 -14.36 -9.53
N ILE A 302 12.02 -13.14 -9.01
CA ILE A 302 10.85 -12.46 -8.41
C ILE A 302 9.74 -12.32 -9.46
N ARG A 303 10.06 -11.84 -10.67
CA ARG A 303 9.07 -11.72 -11.76
C ARG A 303 8.45 -13.05 -12.14
N LEU A 304 9.23 -14.12 -12.23
CA LEU A 304 8.73 -15.47 -12.53
C LEU A 304 7.80 -15.99 -11.43
N ASN A 305 8.12 -15.75 -10.15
CA ASN A 305 7.23 -16.11 -9.04
C ASN A 305 5.91 -15.32 -9.08
N ASN A 306 5.97 -14.02 -9.38
CA ASN A 306 4.77 -13.19 -9.54
C ASN A 306 3.92 -13.67 -10.73
N GLN A 307 4.55 -14.03 -11.84
CA GLN A 307 3.86 -14.61 -13.00
C GLN A 307 3.18 -15.93 -12.64
N ARG A 308 3.88 -16.85 -11.97
CA ARG A 308 3.31 -18.11 -11.47
C ARG A 308 2.09 -17.88 -10.58
N ALA A 309 2.15 -16.92 -9.65
CA ALA A 309 1.01 -16.56 -8.80
C ALA A 309 -0.15 -15.98 -9.61
N ALA A 310 0.13 -15.18 -10.64
CA ALA A 310 -0.87 -14.65 -11.55
C ALA A 310 -1.52 -15.76 -12.41
N ASP A 311 -0.74 -16.73 -12.90
CA ASP A 311 -1.23 -17.86 -13.67
C ASP A 311 -2.14 -18.78 -12.82
N LYS A 312 -1.75 -19.00 -11.55
CA LYS A 312 -2.57 -19.75 -10.59
C LYS A 312 -3.93 -19.08 -10.38
N ARG A 313 -3.98 -17.74 -10.24
CA ARG A 313 -5.24 -16.98 -10.16
C ARG A 313 -6.09 -17.10 -11.44
N ARG A 314 -5.46 -17.06 -12.62
CA ARG A 314 -6.15 -17.19 -13.90
C ARG A 314 -6.80 -18.58 -14.08
N SER A 315 -6.21 -19.62 -13.52
CA SER A 315 -6.79 -20.97 -13.52
C SER A 315 -7.91 -21.17 -12.50
N GLY A 316 -8.32 -20.11 -11.77
CA GLY A 316 -9.37 -20.19 -10.74
C GLY A 316 -8.90 -20.83 -9.43
N ALA A 317 -7.62 -21.13 -9.28
CA ALA A 317 -7.07 -21.67 -8.03
C ALA A 317 -6.85 -20.57 -7.00
N GLU A 318 -7.13 -20.87 -5.74
CA GLU A 318 -6.84 -19.95 -4.65
C GLU A 318 -5.34 -19.64 -4.55
N VAL A 319 -5.01 -18.38 -4.35
CA VAL A 319 -3.65 -17.96 -4.05
C VAL A 319 -3.37 -18.28 -2.60
N GLY A 320 -2.53 -19.26 -2.36
CA GLY A 320 -2.13 -19.69 -1.04
C GLY A 320 -1.11 -18.75 -0.39
N PRO A 321 -0.54 -19.16 0.74
CA PRO A 321 0.46 -18.39 1.49
C PRO A 321 1.78 -18.18 0.73
N GLU A 322 1.94 -18.76 -0.45
CA GLU A 322 3.12 -18.62 -1.33
C GLU A 322 3.43 -17.15 -1.70
N GLY A 323 2.44 -16.25 -1.61
CA GLY A 323 2.66 -14.80 -1.75
C GLY A 323 3.72 -14.26 -0.77
N SER A 324 3.90 -14.92 0.39
CA SER A 324 4.96 -14.61 1.34
C SER A 324 6.38 -14.81 0.77
N ILE A 325 6.56 -15.69 -0.23
CA ILE A 325 7.84 -15.89 -0.93
C ILE A 325 8.28 -14.60 -1.60
N THR A 326 7.37 -13.98 -2.35
CA THR A 326 7.65 -12.72 -3.05
C THR A 326 8.05 -11.62 -2.09
N LYS A 327 7.33 -11.48 -0.95
CA LYS A 327 7.65 -10.46 0.05
C LYS A 327 9.07 -10.64 0.62
N VAL A 328 9.47 -11.85 0.99
CA VAL A 328 10.83 -12.14 1.49
C VAL A 328 11.88 -11.86 0.41
N GLN A 329 11.65 -12.34 -0.81
CA GLN A 329 12.59 -12.14 -1.91
C GLN A 329 12.73 -10.66 -2.28
N GLN A 330 11.63 -9.93 -2.38
CA GLN A 330 11.60 -8.51 -2.73
C GLN A 330 12.35 -7.66 -1.69
N ALA A 331 12.09 -7.90 -0.39
CA ALA A 331 12.74 -7.18 0.69
C ALA A 331 14.27 -7.36 0.66
N MET A 332 14.72 -8.60 0.56
CA MET A 332 16.17 -8.92 0.51
C MET A 332 16.81 -8.45 -0.79
N TYR A 333 16.09 -8.53 -1.90
CA TYR A 333 16.56 -8.04 -3.20
C TYR A 333 16.77 -6.53 -3.16
N ASN A 334 15.79 -5.77 -2.66
CA ASN A 334 15.88 -4.33 -2.61
C ASN A 334 17.04 -3.87 -1.72
N GLN A 335 17.21 -4.42 -0.52
CA GLN A 335 18.35 -4.11 0.34
C GLN A 335 19.70 -4.36 -0.37
N ARG A 336 19.85 -5.50 -1.06
CA ARG A 336 21.08 -5.83 -1.79
C ARG A 336 21.32 -4.90 -2.97
N LEU A 337 20.26 -4.53 -3.69
CA LEU A 337 20.36 -3.64 -4.86
C LEU A 337 20.74 -2.22 -4.43
N GLN A 338 20.10 -1.67 -3.39
CA GLN A 338 20.42 -0.34 -2.88
C GLN A 338 21.84 -0.29 -2.29
N LYS A 339 22.26 -1.36 -1.58
CA LYS A 339 23.65 -1.49 -1.14
C LYS A 339 24.63 -1.53 -2.33
N LEU A 340 24.29 -2.24 -3.39
CA LEU A 340 25.12 -2.28 -4.60
C LEU A 340 25.20 -0.91 -5.27
N ALA A 341 24.12 -0.13 -5.26
CA ALA A 341 24.13 1.25 -5.75
C ALA A 341 25.12 2.13 -4.98
N VAL A 342 25.08 2.07 -3.64
CA VAL A 342 26.04 2.79 -2.78
C VAL A 342 27.50 2.35 -3.07
N ASP A 343 27.74 1.04 -3.20
CA ASP A 343 29.09 0.50 -3.48
C ASP A 343 29.63 0.94 -4.86
N LEU A 344 28.76 1.15 -5.84
CA LEU A 344 29.11 1.65 -7.18
C LEU A 344 29.51 3.13 -7.18
N GLU A 345 28.89 3.94 -6.33
CA GLU A 345 29.26 5.35 -6.14
C GLU A 345 30.57 5.52 -5.36
N GLY A 346 31.08 4.45 -4.75
CA GLY A 346 32.29 4.50 -3.94
C GLY A 346 32.19 5.50 -2.77
N PRO A 347 33.18 6.38 -2.56
CA PRO A 347 33.12 7.36 -1.46
C PRO A 347 31.93 8.33 -1.54
N TYR A 348 31.45 8.61 -2.74
CA TYR A 348 30.30 9.52 -2.95
C TYR A 348 28.98 8.89 -2.53
N GLY A 349 28.87 7.56 -2.44
CA GLY A 349 27.66 6.86 -2.00
C GLY A 349 27.25 7.14 -0.55
N SER A 350 28.12 7.78 0.25
CA SER A 350 27.79 8.27 1.58
C SER A 350 27.47 9.78 1.60
N ALA A 351 27.61 10.46 0.46
CA ALA A 351 27.28 11.86 0.34
C ALA A 351 25.75 12.03 0.18
N TRP A 352 25.21 13.00 0.86
CA TRP A 352 23.78 13.32 0.82
C TRP A 352 23.58 14.50 -0.13
N GLU A 353 22.86 14.29 -1.22
CA GLU A 353 22.51 15.37 -2.14
C GLU A 353 21.16 15.98 -1.77
N GLY A 354 21.09 17.29 -1.67
CA GLY A 354 19.87 18.07 -1.49
C GLY A 354 19.58 18.55 -0.08
N ALA A 355 18.42 19.18 0.10
CA ALA A 355 17.96 19.81 1.33
C ALA A 355 17.49 18.80 2.42
N ALA A 356 17.95 17.58 2.37
CA ALA A 356 17.52 16.48 3.24
C ALA A 356 17.75 16.70 4.74
N LEU A 357 18.54 17.72 5.11
CA LEU A 357 18.67 18.22 6.48
C LEU A 357 17.80 19.45 6.74
N ALA A 358 17.04 19.94 5.75
CA ALA A 358 16.05 20.96 5.99
C ALA A 358 15.04 20.42 7.01
N ARG A 359 14.75 21.20 8.03
CA ARG A 359 13.73 20.87 9.03
C ARG A 359 12.46 20.48 8.30
N VAL A 360 11.94 19.29 8.63
CA VAL A 360 10.65 18.83 8.12
C VAL A 360 9.63 19.93 8.41
N ASP A 361 9.17 20.59 7.35
CA ASP A 361 8.04 21.51 7.46
C ASP A 361 6.80 20.65 7.68
N ARG A 362 6.29 20.68 8.90
CA ARG A 362 5.10 19.91 9.30
C ARG A 362 3.82 20.33 8.55
N SER A 363 3.87 21.43 7.80
CA SER A 363 2.77 21.95 6.99
C SER A 363 2.81 21.42 5.55
N GLN A 364 3.90 20.78 5.13
CA GLN A 364 3.97 20.26 3.76
C GLN A 364 3.08 19.02 3.64
N THR A 365 2.03 19.18 2.85
CA THR A 365 1.28 18.07 2.28
C THR A 365 2.26 17.15 1.55
N PHE A 366 2.13 15.84 1.74
CA PHE A 366 2.83 14.84 0.94
C PHE A 366 2.39 15.02 -0.51
N GLU A 367 3.15 15.77 -1.28
CA GLU A 367 3.10 15.67 -2.72
C GLU A 367 4.05 14.54 -3.10
N PRO A 368 3.55 13.43 -3.67
CA PRO A 368 4.44 12.46 -4.29
C PRO A 368 5.21 13.23 -5.34
N ALA A 369 6.54 13.27 -5.20
CA ALA A 369 7.41 13.97 -6.13
C ALA A 369 7.03 13.54 -7.55
N ALA A 370 6.43 14.44 -8.30
CA ALA A 370 6.11 14.22 -9.69
C ALA A 370 7.44 14.10 -10.43
N GLY A 371 7.78 12.90 -10.85
CA GLY A 371 8.87 12.54 -11.75
C GLY A 371 10.25 13.10 -11.36
N ASP A 372 11.28 12.29 -11.40
CA ASP A 372 12.69 12.68 -11.30
C ASP A 372 13.19 13.25 -9.95
N ALA A 373 12.66 12.81 -8.83
CA ALA A 373 13.53 12.68 -7.70
C ALA A 373 14.63 11.71 -8.15
N HIS A 374 15.78 12.25 -8.60
CA HIS A 374 17.02 11.52 -8.67
C HIS A 374 17.14 10.87 -7.31
N LEU A 375 16.84 9.58 -7.25
CA LEU A 375 16.76 8.90 -5.99
C LEU A 375 18.15 8.99 -5.41
N ASP A 376 18.24 9.79 -4.40
CA ASP A 376 19.43 9.87 -3.58
C ASP A 376 19.75 8.42 -3.18
N ILE A 377 20.85 7.91 -3.69
CA ILE A 377 21.27 6.53 -3.50
C ILE A 377 21.41 6.22 -2.02
N ALA A 378 21.93 7.18 -1.23
CA ALA A 378 22.05 7.06 0.22
C ALA A 378 20.66 6.95 0.87
N ARG A 379 19.70 7.77 0.46
CA ARG A 379 18.31 7.72 0.94
C ARG A 379 17.63 6.41 0.58
N GLY A 380 17.77 5.94 -0.67
CA GLY A 380 17.26 4.64 -1.10
C GLY A 380 17.83 3.49 -0.27
N PHE A 381 19.14 3.50 0.02
CA PHE A 381 19.78 2.52 0.88
C PHE A 381 19.21 2.53 2.31
N LEU A 382 19.07 3.71 2.91
CA LEU A 382 18.53 3.85 4.26
C LEU A 382 17.06 3.39 4.31
N ARG A 383 16.23 3.80 3.35
CA ARG A 383 14.82 3.42 3.28
C ARG A 383 14.62 1.91 3.09
N ALA A 384 15.49 1.26 2.31
CA ALA A 384 15.42 -0.16 2.03
C ALA A 384 15.58 -1.05 3.27
N GLN A 385 16.19 -0.54 4.36
CA GLN A 385 16.36 -1.32 5.60
C GLN A 385 14.99 -1.70 6.22
N ALA A 386 13.98 -0.86 6.06
CA ALA A 386 12.63 -1.13 6.55
C ALA A 386 11.94 -2.29 5.82
N ASN A 387 12.33 -2.63 4.59
CA ASN A 387 11.64 -3.61 3.77
C ASN A 387 11.59 -5.02 4.38
N THR A 388 12.51 -5.39 5.26
CA THR A 388 12.49 -6.68 5.98
C THR A 388 11.62 -6.66 7.23
N ILE A 389 11.09 -5.48 7.60
CA ILE A 389 10.33 -5.24 8.83
C ILE A 389 8.87 -4.91 8.49
N GLU A 390 8.62 -3.93 7.63
CA GLU A 390 7.29 -3.44 7.24
C GLU A 390 6.46 -4.48 6.47
N GLY A 391 5.14 -4.38 6.48
CA GLY A 391 4.24 -5.28 5.73
C GLY A 391 4.34 -6.75 6.15
N GLY A 392 4.68 -7.00 7.41
CA GLY A 392 5.07 -8.29 7.97
C GLY A 392 6.56 -8.57 7.82
N THR A 393 7.23 -8.84 8.95
CA THR A 393 8.68 -9.08 8.96
C THR A 393 9.05 -10.29 8.10
N SER A 394 10.28 -10.32 7.62
CA SER A 394 10.81 -11.48 6.89
C SER A 394 10.70 -12.78 7.71
N ASP A 395 10.77 -12.70 9.04
CA ASP A 395 10.65 -13.87 9.93
C ASP A 395 9.22 -14.35 10.04
N ILE A 396 8.25 -13.44 10.18
CA ILE A 396 6.81 -13.79 10.10
C ILE A 396 6.49 -14.44 8.76
N MET A 397 7.02 -13.91 7.64
CA MET A 397 6.80 -14.52 6.32
C MET A 397 7.40 -15.93 6.25
N ARG A 398 8.60 -16.16 6.81
CA ARG A 398 9.22 -17.48 6.87
C ARG A 398 8.41 -18.46 7.73
N ASN A 399 7.87 -18.00 8.88
CA ASN A 399 6.98 -18.81 9.71
C ASN A 399 5.73 -19.24 8.95
N ILE A 400 5.09 -18.29 8.23
CA ILE A 400 3.93 -18.59 7.37
C ILE A 400 4.29 -19.64 6.31
N LEU A 401 5.45 -19.51 5.66
CA LEU A 401 5.92 -20.49 4.67
C LEU A 401 6.21 -21.84 5.31
N GLY A 402 6.89 -21.87 6.45
CA GLY A 402 7.18 -23.08 7.19
C GLY A 402 5.93 -23.83 7.59
N GLU A 403 5.00 -23.15 8.24
CA GLU A 403 3.79 -23.76 8.79
C GLU A 403 2.76 -24.13 7.73
N ARG A 404 2.47 -23.18 6.78
CA ARG A 404 1.32 -23.32 5.86
C ARG A 404 1.68 -23.89 4.50
N VAL A 405 2.96 -23.77 4.06
CA VAL A 405 3.40 -24.30 2.76
C VAL A 405 4.14 -25.62 2.94
N LEU A 406 5.08 -25.68 3.93
CA LEU A 406 5.89 -26.85 4.19
C LEU A 406 5.25 -27.81 5.21
N GLY A 407 4.18 -27.42 5.91
CA GLY A 407 3.49 -28.25 6.89
C GLY A 407 4.29 -28.49 8.17
N LEU A 408 5.25 -27.62 8.49
CA LEU A 408 6.02 -27.73 9.72
C LEU A 408 5.13 -27.44 10.94
N PRO A 409 5.41 -28.04 12.10
CA PRO A 409 4.65 -27.80 13.31
C PRO A 409 4.75 -26.33 13.74
N LYS A 410 3.65 -25.81 14.28
CA LYS A 410 3.64 -24.49 14.90
C LYS A 410 4.45 -24.49 16.18
N GLU A 411 5.05 -23.33 16.47
CA GLU A 411 5.69 -23.13 17.77
C GLU A 411 4.66 -23.23 18.90
N PRO A 412 4.97 -23.94 20.01
CA PRO A 412 4.09 -24.02 21.17
C PRO A 412 3.82 -22.63 21.75
N ASP A 413 2.56 -22.30 21.95
CA ASP A 413 2.13 -21.04 22.58
C ASP A 413 1.26 -21.36 23.80
N ALA A 414 1.86 -21.29 24.98
CA ALA A 414 1.19 -21.56 26.26
C ALA A 414 0.15 -20.47 26.62
N SER A 415 0.23 -19.30 25.99
CA SER A 415 -0.66 -18.16 26.25
C SER A 415 -1.87 -18.10 25.32
N ARG A 416 -1.98 -19.00 24.36
CA ARG A 416 -2.95 -18.96 23.26
C ARG A 416 -4.40 -18.81 23.70
N ASP A 417 -4.77 -19.53 24.75
CA ASP A 417 -6.16 -19.60 25.24
C ASP A 417 -6.37 -18.78 26.52
N LEU A 418 -5.33 -18.09 27.00
CA LEU A 418 -5.44 -17.20 28.16
C LEU A 418 -6.19 -15.92 27.78
N PRO A 419 -6.98 -15.34 28.71
CA PRO A 419 -7.44 -13.97 28.58
C PRO A 419 -6.27 -13.04 28.28
N TRP A 420 -6.48 -12.06 27.35
CA TRP A 420 -5.40 -11.15 26.96
C TRP A 420 -4.77 -10.41 28.16
N LYS A 421 -5.59 -10.05 29.18
CA LYS A 421 -5.09 -9.39 30.38
C LYS A 421 -4.10 -10.25 31.22
N ASP A 422 -4.18 -11.56 31.09
CA ASP A 422 -3.37 -12.52 31.85
C ASP A 422 -2.15 -13.02 31.06
N VAL A 423 -1.99 -12.58 29.80
CA VAL A 423 -0.82 -12.92 28.97
C VAL A 423 0.41 -12.17 29.49
N PRO A 424 1.52 -12.85 29.84
CA PRO A 424 2.78 -12.19 30.20
C PRO A 424 3.29 -11.26 29.09
N ARG A 425 3.75 -10.08 29.46
CA ARG A 425 4.28 -9.05 28.53
C ARG A 425 5.75 -8.80 28.76
#